data_19bd54264597fb3eb4573b1bfabf5a51
#
_entry.id   19bd54264597fb3eb4573b1bfabf5a51
#
_cell.length_a   1.000
_cell.length_b   1.000
_cell.length_c   1.000
_cell.angle_alpha   90.00
_cell.angle_beta   90.00
_cell.angle_gamma   90.00
#
_symmetry.space_group_name_H-M   'P 1'
#
loop_
_entity.id
_entity.type
_entity.pdbx_description
1 polymer ?
#
loop_
_entity_poly.entity_id
_entity_poly.type
_entity_poly.pdbx_seq_one_letter_code
_entity_poly.pdbx_strand_id
1 'polypeptide(L)'
;MKIEILKTADGSPTLYLPELDETYHSRHGSVQEARHVFIQHGLNYVIQAQKKDNTANLNFQILEVGFGTGLNALLTLQEAIQHTDLNIAYTSYETQPVPQEIWSQLNYINEKGAAHVYDNLMQATWNEKSQLHTNFDILKIDKAIQDLDQEKQFDLIYFDAFGPRAQAEMWDVSVFKLLHRSLKPNGVLVTYCAMGQFKRDLKSLGFVVESLPGPPGKREMTRAVKA
;
A
#
# COMPACT_ATOMS: atom_id res chain seq x y z
N MET A 1 19.05 -7.92 -11.16
CA MET A 1 17.74 -8.44 -11.60
C MET A 1 17.28 -7.63 -12.82
N LYS A 2 16.87 -8.29 -13.91
CA LYS A 2 16.33 -7.62 -15.10
C LYS A 2 14.92 -7.11 -14.78
N ILE A 3 14.62 -5.84 -15.14
CA ILE A 3 13.30 -5.24 -14.98
C ILE A 3 12.81 -4.80 -16.36
N GLU A 4 11.55 -5.14 -16.67
CA GLU A 4 10.89 -4.74 -17.92
C GLU A 4 9.64 -3.93 -17.61
N ILE A 5 9.41 -2.84 -18.36
CA ILE A 5 8.20 -2.04 -18.22
C ILE A 5 7.13 -2.61 -19.17
N LEU A 6 5.98 -2.99 -18.63
CA LEU A 6 4.83 -3.46 -19.39
C LEU A 6 3.69 -2.47 -19.27
N LYS A 7 2.83 -2.42 -20.28
CA LYS A 7 1.56 -1.70 -20.24
C LYS A 7 0.44 -2.65 -19.87
N THR A 8 -0.34 -2.29 -18.87
CA THR A 8 -1.48 -3.07 -18.40
C THR A 8 -2.76 -2.76 -19.20
N ALA A 9 -3.83 -3.52 -18.96
CA ALA A 9 -5.07 -3.36 -19.74
C ALA A 9 -5.78 -2.01 -19.49
N ASP A 10 -5.58 -1.35 -18.32
CA ASP A 10 -6.10 -0.01 -18.07
C ASP A 10 -5.20 1.12 -18.63
N GLY A 11 -4.12 0.74 -19.32
CA GLY A 11 -3.18 1.67 -19.94
C GLY A 11 -2.06 2.17 -19.04
N SER A 12 -2.10 1.88 -17.74
CA SER A 12 -1.05 2.22 -16.79
C SER A 12 0.18 1.30 -16.93
N PRO A 13 1.39 1.75 -16.52
CA PRO A 13 2.58 0.91 -16.55
C PRO A 13 2.59 -0.07 -15.35
N THR A 14 3.30 -1.19 -15.52
CA THR A 14 3.77 -2.05 -14.42
C THR A 14 5.19 -2.53 -14.70
N LEU A 15 5.88 -2.96 -13.66
CA LEU A 15 7.19 -3.60 -13.80
C LEU A 15 7.01 -5.11 -13.81
N TYR A 16 7.76 -5.77 -14.68
CA TYR A 16 7.84 -7.23 -14.77
C TYR A 16 9.26 -7.69 -14.43
N LEU A 17 9.35 -8.68 -13.59
CA LEU A 17 10.58 -9.34 -13.15
C LEU A 17 10.66 -10.73 -13.81
N PRO A 18 11.36 -10.88 -14.96
CA PRO A 18 11.41 -12.16 -15.67
C PRO A 18 11.96 -13.32 -14.85
N GLU A 19 12.91 -13.05 -13.96
CA GLU A 19 13.56 -14.06 -13.11
C GLU A 19 12.60 -14.67 -12.08
N LEU A 20 11.57 -13.92 -11.65
CA LEU A 20 10.54 -14.35 -10.70
C LEU A 20 9.23 -14.72 -11.40
N ASP A 21 9.10 -14.39 -12.69
CA ASP A 21 7.84 -14.42 -13.45
C ASP A 21 6.70 -13.69 -12.71
N GLU A 22 7.02 -12.52 -12.15
CA GLU A 22 6.09 -11.69 -11.37
C GLU A 22 5.99 -10.27 -11.93
N THR A 23 4.82 -9.65 -11.74
CA THR A 23 4.61 -8.22 -12.01
C THR A 23 4.34 -7.49 -10.70
N TYR A 24 4.78 -6.24 -10.61
CA TYR A 24 4.52 -5.38 -9.44
C TYR A 24 3.01 -5.18 -9.20
N HIS A 25 2.24 -5.06 -10.29
CA HIS A 25 0.79 -4.89 -10.22
C HIS A 25 0.10 -5.82 -11.24
N SER A 26 -1.21 -5.94 -11.12
CA SER A 26 -2.03 -6.73 -12.04
C SER A 26 -1.86 -6.29 -13.50
N ARG A 27 -1.70 -7.25 -14.41
CA ARG A 27 -1.74 -7.00 -15.86
C ARG A 27 -3.10 -6.50 -16.36
N HIS A 28 -4.16 -6.65 -15.54
CA HIS A 28 -5.50 -6.13 -15.83
C HIS A 28 -5.62 -4.63 -15.59
N GLY A 29 -4.73 -4.03 -14.79
CA GLY A 29 -4.70 -2.60 -14.52
C GLY A 29 -4.00 -2.29 -13.20
N SER A 30 -2.86 -1.58 -13.25
CA SER A 30 -2.11 -1.22 -12.04
C SER A 30 -2.87 -0.19 -11.21
N VAL A 31 -3.30 0.90 -11.84
CA VAL A 31 -4.02 2.00 -11.16
C VAL A 31 -5.39 1.50 -10.69
N GLN A 32 -6.07 0.71 -11.51
CA GLN A 32 -7.39 0.18 -11.17
C GLN A 32 -7.33 -0.77 -9.96
N GLU A 33 -6.33 -1.66 -9.90
CA GLU A 33 -6.13 -2.55 -8.75
C GLU A 33 -5.79 -1.76 -7.50
N ALA A 34 -4.82 -0.84 -7.56
CA ALA A 34 -4.40 -0.05 -6.43
C ALA A 34 -5.54 0.83 -5.87
N ARG A 35 -6.31 1.49 -6.73
CA ARG A 35 -7.49 2.26 -6.31
C ARG A 35 -8.55 1.39 -5.65
N HIS A 36 -8.81 0.20 -6.21
CA HIS A 36 -9.81 -0.71 -5.66
C HIS A 36 -9.41 -1.22 -4.26
N VAL A 37 -8.19 -1.78 -4.15
CA VAL A 37 -7.74 -2.44 -2.91
C VAL A 37 -7.39 -1.44 -1.82
N PHE A 38 -6.54 -0.46 -2.13
CA PHE A 38 -5.91 0.37 -1.11
C PHE A 38 -6.69 1.66 -0.85
N ILE A 39 -7.20 2.31 -1.89
CA ILE A 39 -7.96 3.53 -1.69
C ILE A 39 -9.42 3.23 -1.31
N GLN A 40 -10.16 2.50 -2.14
CA GLN A 40 -11.59 2.28 -1.92
C GLN A 40 -11.88 1.41 -0.69
N HIS A 41 -11.22 0.25 -0.58
CA HIS A 41 -11.46 -0.71 0.51
C HIS A 41 -10.54 -0.53 1.72
N GLY A 42 -9.46 0.27 1.60
CA GLY A 42 -8.57 0.68 2.69
C GLY A 42 -8.87 2.08 3.19
N LEU A 43 -8.31 3.11 2.54
CA LEU A 43 -8.38 4.51 2.99
C LEU A 43 -9.82 5.02 3.18
N ASN A 44 -10.67 4.87 2.17
CA ASN A 44 -12.05 5.34 2.24
C ASN A 44 -12.86 4.62 3.33
N TYR A 45 -12.55 3.36 3.61
CA TYR A 45 -13.19 2.62 4.70
C TYR A 45 -12.85 3.22 6.07
N VAL A 46 -11.56 3.47 6.35
CA VAL A 46 -11.16 4.07 7.64
C VAL A 46 -11.63 5.51 7.78
N ILE A 47 -11.66 6.28 6.69
CA ILE A 47 -12.24 7.63 6.66
C ILE A 47 -13.72 7.59 7.05
N GLN A 48 -14.50 6.70 6.44
CA GLN A 48 -15.93 6.56 6.73
C GLN A 48 -16.20 6.10 8.18
N ALA A 49 -15.33 5.23 8.72
CA ALA A 49 -15.42 4.81 10.11
C ALA A 49 -15.21 5.99 11.07
N GLN A 50 -14.17 6.80 10.88
CA GLN A 50 -13.90 7.97 11.74
C GLN A 50 -14.92 9.10 11.57
N LYS A 51 -15.46 9.32 10.35
CA LYS A 51 -16.50 10.36 10.13
C LYS A 51 -17.81 10.08 10.90
N LYS A 52 -18.09 8.84 11.24
CA LYS A 52 -19.24 8.49 12.10
C LYS A 52 -19.09 9.04 13.53
N ASP A 53 -17.86 9.25 13.97
CA ASP A 53 -17.53 9.76 15.31
C ASP A 53 -17.47 11.30 15.37
N ASN A 54 -17.95 12.01 14.34
CA ASN A 54 -17.99 13.49 14.22
C ASN A 54 -16.62 14.17 14.36
N THR A 55 -15.54 13.55 13.91
CA THR A 55 -14.18 14.10 13.96
C THR A 55 -13.99 15.13 12.84
N ALA A 56 -13.71 16.38 13.18
CA ALA A 56 -13.56 17.47 12.20
C ALA A 56 -12.27 17.37 11.38
N ASN A 57 -11.20 16.82 11.96
CA ASN A 57 -9.92 16.59 11.29
C ASN A 57 -9.55 15.11 11.35
N LEU A 58 -9.34 14.51 10.19
CA LEU A 58 -9.02 13.11 10.03
C LEU A 58 -7.49 12.92 9.97
N ASN A 59 -6.94 12.26 10.98
CA ASN A 59 -5.49 12.02 11.06
C ASN A 59 -5.21 10.51 10.97
N PHE A 60 -4.52 10.07 9.92
CA PHE A 60 -4.20 8.68 9.71
C PHE A 60 -2.69 8.43 9.68
N GLN A 61 -2.28 7.41 10.41
CA GLN A 61 -0.96 6.78 10.29
C GLN A 61 -1.10 5.56 9.40
N ILE A 62 -0.51 5.59 8.22
CA ILE A 62 -0.59 4.50 7.24
C ILE A 62 0.77 3.81 7.16
N LEU A 63 0.77 2.47 7.21
CA LEU A 63 1.93 1.63 6.93
C LEU A 63 1.72 0.95 5.58
N GLU A 64 2.71 1.00 4.72
CA GLU A 64 2.78 0.19 3.50
C GLU A 64 3.91 -0.82 3.60
N VAL A 65 3.65 -2.04 3.20
CA VAL A 65 4.63 -3.11 3.05
C VAL A 65 4.83 -3.37 1.57
N GLY A 66 6.03 -3.00 1.08
CA GLY A 66 6.36 -2.99 -0.35
C GLY A 66 6.03 -1.64 -1.01
N PHE A 67 6.98 -0.68 -0.98
CA PHE A 67 6.84 0.60 -1.67
C PHE A 67 6.82 0.45 -3.21
N GLY A 68 7.66 -0.46 -3.71
CA GLY A 68 7.74 -0.78 -5.12
C GLY A 68 7.88 0.45 -6.02
N THR A 69 6.89 0.65 -6.87
CA THR A 69 6.84 1.79 -7.80
C THR A 69 6.26 3.07 -7.20
N GLY A 70 5.88 3.05 -5.92
CA GLY A 70 5.26 4.20 -5.22
C GLY A 70 3.81 4.48 -5.62
N LEU A 71 3.14 3.56 -6.34
CA LEU A 71 1.79 3.80 -6.85
C LEU A 71 0.75 3.99 -5.73
N ASN A 72 0.76 3.16 -4.69
CA ASN A 72 -0.19 3.29 -3.59
C ASN A 72 0.01 4.59 -2.80
N ALA A 73 1.28 4.96 -2.55
CA ALA A 73 1.63 6.23 -1.91
C ALA A 73 1.19 7.43 -2.77
N LEU A 74 1.40 7.37 -4.10
CA LEU A 74 0.96 8.40 -5.03
C LEU A 74 -0.56 8.60 -5.00
N LEU A 75 -1.34 7.51 -5.08
CA LEU A 75 -2.80 7.59 -5.03
C LEU A 75 -3.29 8.12 -3.68
N THR A 76 -2.65 7.72 -2.59
CA THR A 76 -2.97 8.22 -1.25
C THR A 76 -2.65 9.70 -1.09
N LEU A 77 -1.52 10.17 -1.65
CA LEU A 77 -1.16 11.59 -1.69
C LEU A 77 -2.18 12.40 -2.52
N GLN A 78 -2.67 11.86 -3.63
CA GLN A 78 -3.73 12.51 -4.42
C GLN A 78 -5.03 12.68 -3.61
N GLU A 79 -5.43 11.67 -2.84
CA GLU A 79 -6.60 11.78 -1.95
C GLU A 79 -6.37 12.87 -0.88
N ALA A 80 -5.18 12.95 -0.27
CA ALA A 80 -4.85 13.99 0.69
C ALA A 80 -4.90 15.40 0.08
N ILE A 81 -4.39 15.57 -1.14
CA ILE A 81 -4.43 16.88 -1.85
C ILE A 81 -5.88 17.31 -2.11
N GLN A 82 -6.78 16.38 -2.44
CA GLN A 82 -8.18 16.68 -2.75
C GLN A 82 -9.04 16.92 -1.49
N HIS A 83 -8.60 16.41 -0.33
CA HIS A 83 -9.35 16.44 0.94
C HIS A 83 -8.56 17.17 2.02
N THR A 84 -8.80 18.48 2.19
CA THR A 84 -8.04 19.33 3.12
C THR A 84 -8.28 19.00 4.59
N ASP A 85 -9.34 18.26 4.91
CA ASP A 85 -9.65 17.72 6.24
C ASP A 85 -8.89 16.42 6.58
N LEU A 86 -8.15 15.87 5.59
CA LEU A 86 -7.43 14.61 5.71
C LEU A 86 -5.93 14.86 5.90
N ASN A 87 -5.37 14.45 7.03
CA ASN A 87 -3.94 14.49 7.30
C ASN A 87 -3.36 13.07 7.34
N ILE A 88 -2.30 12.83 6.59
CA ILE A 88 -1.69 11.50 6.46
C ILE A 88 -0.21 11.55 6.82
N ALA A 89 0.20 10.68 7.74
CA ALA A 89 1.58 10.28 7.92
C ALA A 89 1.76 8.88 7.33
N TYR A 90 2.47 8.80 6.22
CA TYR A 90 2.67 7.59 5.43
C TYR A 90 4.05 7.02 5.69
N THR A 91 4.13 5.76 6.13
CA THR A 91 5.38 5.03 6.32
C THR A 91 5.39 3.84 5.38
N SER A 92 6.46 3.64 4.63
CA SER A 92 6.60 2.49 3.73
C SER A 92 7.93 1.79 3.92
N TYR A 93 7.90 0.46 4.00
CA TYR A 93 9.07 -0.42 4.07
C TYR A 93 9.34 -1.05 2.72
N GLU A 94 10.60 -0.98 2.27
CA GLU A 94 11.05 -1.57 1.01
C GLU A 94 12.51 -2.01 1.13
N THR A 95 12.84 -3.20 0.66
CA THR A 95 14.21 -3.73 0.71
C THR A 95 14.96 -3.60 -0.61
N GLN A 96 14.25 -3.35 -1.69
CA GLN A 96 14.79 -3.24 -3.05
C GLN A 96 14.18 -2.04 -3.78
N PRO A 97 14.55 -0.80 -3.39
CA PRO A 97 14.04 0.39 -4.04
C PRO A 97 14.21 0.35 -5.56
N VAL A 98 13.17 0.67 -6.30
CA VAL A 98 13.24 0.72 -7.77
C VAL A 98 14.21 1.82 -8.20
N PRO A 99 15.20 1.54 -9.06
CA PRO A 99 16.17 2.52 -9.53
C PRO A 99 15.53 3.70 -10.26
N GLN A 100 16.14 4.88 -10.17
CA GLN A 100 15.64 6.10 -10.79
C GLN A 100 15.47 5.99 -12.30
N GLU A 101 16.40 5.35 -12.98
CA GLU A 101 16.34 5.10 -14.42
C GLU A 101 15.15 4.24 -14.85
N ILE A 102 14.53 3.52 -13.92
CA ILE A 102 13.33 2.73 -14.16
C ILE A 102 12.06 3.50 -13.79
N TRP A 103 11.97 4.02 -12.52
CA TRP A 103 10.75 4.66 -12.08
C TRP A 103 10.46 5.97 -12.82
N SER A 104 11.48 6.70 -13.31
CA SER A 104 11.30 7.92 -14.10
C SER A 104 10.59 7.71 -15.44
N GLN A 105 10.50 6.46 -15.90
CA GLN A 105 9.76 6.10 -17.11
C GLN A 105 8.29 5.70 -16.82
N LEU A 106 7.90 5.60 -15.55
CA LEU A 106 6.54 5.22 -15.17
C LEU A 106 5.64 6.46 -15.17
N ASN A 107 4.60 6.43 -15.98
CA ASN A 107 3.60 7.49 -16.03
C ASN A 107 2.24 6.95 -15.58
N TYR A 108 1.93 7.12 -14.31
CA TYR A 108 0.64 6.71 -13.73
C TYR A 108 -0.46 7.78 -13.85
N ILE A 109 -0.07 9.02 -14.14
CA ILE A 109 -0.98 10.16 -14.12
C ILE A 109 -0.86 10.94 -15.43
N ASN A 110 -1.93 10.97 -16.21
CA ASN A 110 -1.99 11.69 -17.49
C ASN A 110 -2.35 13.16 -17.36
N GLU A 111 -2.55 13.69 -16.15
CA GLU A 111 -2.93 15.09 -15.93
C GLU A 111 -1.70 16.01 -15.96
N LYS A 112 -1.83 17.13 -16.67
CA LYS A 112 -0.78 18.16 -16.71
C LYS A 112 -0.52 18.69 -15.30
N GLY A 113 0.73 18.61 -14.83
CA GLY A 113 1.15 19.03 -13.49
C GLY A 113 1.27 17.88 -12.45
N ALA A 114 0.67 16.73 -12.71
CA ALA A 114 0.74 15.60 -11.78
C ALA A 114 2.08 14.82 -11.84
N ALA A 115 2.83 14.93 -12.93
CA ALA A 115 4.16 14.33 -13.06
C ALA A 115 5.11 14.78 -11.93
N HIS A 116 5.11 16.06 -11.58
CA HIS A 116 5.93 16.60 -10.49
C HIS A 116 5.58 16.02 -9.12
N VAL A 117 4.34 15.64 -8.89
CA VAL A 117 3.91 15.01 -7.63
C VAL A 117 4.54 13.63 -7.50
N TYR A 118 4.55 12.86 -8.58
CA TYR A 118 5.18 11.54 -8.62
C TYR A 118 6.70 11.64 -8.47
N ASP A 119 7.34 12.56 -9.21
CA ASP A 119 8.79 12.77 -9.13
C ASP A 119 9.23 13.15 -7.71
N ASN A 120 8.52 14.08 -7.06
CA ASN A 120 8.80 14.50 -5.68
C ASN A 120 8.63 13.33 -4.69
N LEU A 121 7.59 12.51 -4.87
CA LEU A 121 7.37 11.30 -4.06
C LEU A 121 8.54 10.31 -4.20
N MET A 122 8.95 10.01 -5.42
CA MET A 122 10.01 9.05 -5.68
C MET A 122 11.38 9.55 -5.23
N GLN A 123 11.64 10.88 -5.34
CA GLN A 123 12.89 11.53 -4.92
C GLN A 123 12.97 11.78 -3.41
N ALA A 124 11.86 11.68 -2.66
CA ALA A 124 11.91 11.81 -1.20
C ALA A 124 12.99 10.90 -0.60
N THR A 125 13.78 11.45 0.32
CA THR A 125 14.97 10.75 0.89
C THR A 125 14.53 9.52 1.68
N TRP A 126 15.24 8.41 1.47
CA TRP A 126 15.06 7.19 2.26
C TRP A 126 15.55 7.38 3.70
N ASN A 127 14.82 6.79 4.65
CA ASN A 127 15.08 6.84 6.09
C ASN A 127 14.96 8.24 6.71
N GLU A 128 14.40 9.20 5.98
CA GLU A 128 14.12 10.55 6.45
C GLU A 128 12.66 10.93 6.17
N LYS A 129 12.06 11.64 7.13
CA LYS A 129 10.71 12.15 6.95
C LYS A 129 10.72 13.33 5.98
N SER A 130 9.88 13.26 4.95
CA SER A 130 9.69 14.31 3.94
C SER A 130 8.24 14.78 3.94
N GLN A 131 8.00 16.10 3.92
CA GLN A 131 6.67 16.67 3.72
C GLN A 131 6.45 16.90 2.22
N LEU A 132 5.52 16.16 1.62
CA LEU A 132 5.17 16.29 0.19
C LEU A 132 4.00 17.24 -0.07
N HIS A 133 3.14 17.41 0.93
CA HIS A 133 2.03 18.35 0.93
C HIS A 133 1.75 18.83 2.36
N THR A 134 1.00 19.92 2.53
CA THR A 134 0.70 20.49 3.86
C THR A 134 0.03 19.49 4.82
N ASN A 135 -0.65 18.50 4.27
CA ASN A 135 -1.36 17.44 4.99
C ASN A 135 -0.88 16.03 4.64
N PHE A 136 0.32 15.89 4.05
CA PHE A 136 0.90 14.59 3.72
C PHE A 136 2.40 14.55 3.98
N ASP A 137 2.79 13.74 4.93
CA ASP A 137 4.18 13.40 5.22
C ASP A 137 4.48 11.97 4.79
N ILE A 138 5.69 11.71 4.29
CA ILE A 138 6.16 10.36 3.96
C ILE A 138 7.47 10.04 4.66
N LEU A 139 7.60 8.78 5.10
CA LEU A 139 8.83 8.16 5.57
C LEU A 139 9.02 6.83 4.82
N LYS A 140 9.97 6.83 3.87
CA LYS A 140 10.37 5.59 3.17
C LYS A 140 11.52 4.96 3.94
N ILE A 141 11.39 3.70 4.32
CA ILE A 141 12.36 2.96 5.13
C ILE A 141 12.98 1.84 4.27
N ASP A 142 14.29 1.96 4.04
CA ASP A 142 15.07 0.92 3.33
C ASP A 142 15.48 -0.18 4.32
N LYS A 143 14.49 -0.99 4.71
CA LYS A 143 14.64 -2.14 5.61
C LYS A 143 13.57 -3.19 5.36
N ALA A 144 13.80 -4.39 5.87
CA ALA A 144 12.80 -5.44 5.90
C ALA A 144 11.67 -5.09 6.89
N ILE A 145 10.43 -5.49 6.58
CA ILE A 145 9.29 -5.30 7.49
C ILE A 145 9.48 -6.03 8.83
N GLN A 146 10.34 -7.05 8.86
CA GLN A 146 10.70 -7.77 10.07
C GLN A 146 11.40 -6.87 11.12
N ASP A 147 11.97 -5.74 10.68
CA ASP A 147 12.59 -4.73 11.56
C ASP A 147 11.56 -3.72 12.12
N LEU A 148 10.27 -3.90 11.84
CA LEU A 148 9.21 -3.07 12.38
C LEU A 148 9.11 -3.22 13.89
N ASP A 149 9.34 -2.13 14.63
CA ASP A 149 9.32 -2.10 16.10
C ASP A 149 8.12 -1.33 16.70
N GLN A 150 7.41 -0.56 15.87
CA GLN A 150 6.28 0.26 16.30
C GLN A 150 5.10 -0.60 16.79
N GLU A 151 4.47 -0.16 17.88
CA GLU A 151 3.28 -0.81 18.45
C GLU A 151 2.10 0.17 18.48
N LYS A 152 0.92 -0.31 18.10
CA LYS A 152 -0.34 0.45 18.16
C LYS A 152 -0.23 1.86 17.54
N GLN A 153 0.51 1.95 16.44
CA GLN A 153 0.77 3.24 15.78
C GLN A 153 -0.12 3.46 14.56
N PHE A 154 -0.39 2.41 13.79
CA PHE A 154 -1.02 2.55 12.49
C PHE A 154 -2.55 2.35 12.54
N ASP A 155 -3.25 3.18 11.78
CA ASP A 155 -4.69 3.09 11.57
C ASP A 155 -5.00 2.15 10.42
N LEU A 156 -4.11 2.11 9.42
CA LEU A 156 -4.28 1.37 8.18
C LEU A 156 -2.96 0.77 7.72
N ILE A 157 -3.00 -0.50 7.29
CA ILE A 157 -1.87 -1.18 6.64
C ILE A 157 -2.26 -1.55 5.22
N TYR A 158 -1.42 -1.14 4.26
CA TYR A 158 -1.39 -1.64 2.90
C TYR A 158 -0.38 -2.79 2.84
N PHE A 159 -0.84 -4.02 2.74
CA PHE A 159 0.04 -5.18 2.62
C PHE A 159 0.14 -5.58 1.15
N ASP A 160 1.18 -5.05 0.48
CA ASP A 160 1.38 -5.15 -0.97
C ASP A 160 2.71 -5.84 -1.34
N ALA A 161 3.08 -6.87 -0.59
CA ALA A 161 4.20 -7.75 -0.92
C ALA A 161 3.90 -8.60 -2.16
N PHE A 162 4.94 -9.04 -2.87
CA PHE A 162 4.77 -10.05 -3.93
C PHE A 162 4.11 -11.31 -3.39
N GLY A 163 3.42 -12.04 -4.28
CA GLY A 163 2.71 -13.25 -3.90
C GLY A 163 3.59 -14.31 -3.23
N PRO A 164 2.99 -15.25 -2.46
CA PRO A 164 3.74 -16.26 -1.68
C PRO A 164 4.67 -17.15 -2.52
N ARG A 165 4.43 -17.23 -3.83
CA ARG A 165 5.33 -17.95 -4.75
C ARG A 165 6.67 -17.24 -4.91
N ALA A 166 6.67 -15.90 -4.90
CA ALA A 166 7.86 -15.07 -5.13
C ALA A 166 8.53 -14.61 -3.82
N GLN A 167 7.74 -14.39 -2.77
CA GLN A 167 8.21 -13.90 -1.47
C GLN A 167 7.54 -14.67 -0.32
N ALA A 168 7.79 -15.97 -0.20
CA ALA A 168 7.15 -16.83 0.81
C ALA A 168 7.34 -16.32 2.26
N GLU A 169 8.49 -15.72 2.56
CA GLU A 169 8.84 -15.16 3.86
C GLU A 169 7.94 -14.01 4.30
N MET A 170 7.36 -13.26 3.35
CA MET A 170 6.42 -12.17 3.65
C MET A 170 5.06 -12.69 4.11
N TRP A 171 4.76 -13.97 3.83
CA TRP A 171 3.48 -14.62 4.14
C TRP A 171 3.56 -15.55 5.36
N ASP A 172 4.66 -15.45 6.12
CA ASP A 172 4.80 -16.14 7.40
C ASP A 172 3.98 -15.47 8.51
N VAL A 173 3.44 -16.27 9.41
CA VAL A 173 2.61 -15.80 10.54
C VAL A 173 3.35 -14.82 11.47
N SER A 174 4.68 -14.88 11.52
CA SER A 174 5.50 -13.93 12.30
C SER A 174 5.37 -12.51 11.76
N VAL A 175 5.31 -12.32 10.43
CA VAL A 175 5.05 -11.02 9.80
C VAL A 175 3.66 -10.52 10.19
N PHE A 176 2.64 -11.37 10.12
CA PHE A 176 1.27 -10.96 10.49
C PHE A 176 1.13 -10.60 11.97
N LYS A 177 1.91 -11.26 12.86
CA LYS A 177 2.01 -10.87 14.29
C LYS A 177 2.58 -9.47 14.46
N LEU A 178 3.64 -9.12 13.72
CA LEU A 178 4.22 -7.78 13.73
C LEU A 178 3.20 -6.74 13.25
N LEU A 179 2.54 -6.99 12.13
CA LEU A 179 1.51 -6.10 11.58
C LEU A 179 0.33 -5.95 12.54
N HIS A 180 -0.13 -7.04 13.17
CA HIS A 180 -1.17 -6.97 14.20
C HIS A 180 -0.74 -6.12 15.39
N ARG A 181 0.50 -6.29 15.89
CA ARG A 181 1.03 -5.51 17.01
C ARG A 181 1.10 -4.03 16.68
N SER A 182 1.51 -3.68 15.46
CA SER A 182 1.69 -2.30 15.00
C SER A 182 0.37 -1.54 14.76
N LEU A 183 -0.73 -2.25 14.49
CA LEU A 183 -2.05 -1.64 14.35
C LEU A 183 -2.62 -1.16 15.68
N LYS A 184 -3.30 -0.02 15.65
CA LYS A 184 -4.19 0.45 16.72
C LYS A 184 -5.39 -0.51 16.89
N PRO A 185 -6.12 -0.48 18.03
CA PRO A 185 -7.44 -1.09 18.11
C PRO A 185 -8.35 -0.58 16.98
N ASN A 186 -9.13 -1.44 16.37
CA ASN A 186 -9.94 -1.17 15.16
C ASN A 186 -9.13 -0.80 13.91
N GLY A 187 -7.78 -0.87 13.96
CA GLY A 187 -6.93 -0.65 12.79
C GLY A 187 -7.16 -1.70 11.71
N VAL A 188 -6.93 -1.33 10.47
CA VAL A 188 -7.33 -2.08 9.28
C VAL A 188 -6.11 -2.53 8.48
N LEU A 189 -6.13 -3.76 7.98
CA LEU A 189 -5.19 -4.27 6.99
C LEU A 189 -5.95 -4.61 5.72
N VAL A 190 -5.45 -4.16 4.57
CA VAL A 190 -5.97 -4.50 3.25
C VAL A 190 -4.89 -5.09 2.35
N THR A 191 -5.27 -6.06 1.53
CA THR A 191 -4.39 -6.68 0.54
C THR A 191 -5.21 -7.29 -0.61
N TYR A 192 -4.59 -7.36 -1.77
CA TYR A 192 -5.15 -8.06 -2.93
C TYR A 192 -5.25 -9.58 -2.75
N CYS A 193 -4.51 -10.14 -1.80
CA CYS A 193 -4.42 -11.58 -1.57
C CYS A 193 -5.71 -12.13 -0.93
N ALA A 194 -6.20 -13.25 -1.45
CA ALA A 194 -7.40 -13.92 -0.97
C ALA A 194 -7.17 -15.37 -0.53
N MET A 195 -5.89 -15.76 -0.29
CA MET A 195 -5.55 -17.14 0.04
C MET A 195 -6.18 -17.59 1.37
N GLY A 196 -6.73 -18.81 1.36
CA GLY A 196 -7.40 -19.37 2.53
C GLY A 196 -6.48 -19.54 3.76
N GLN A 197 -5.20 -19.91 3.55
CA GLN A 197 -4.25 -20.03 4.68
C GLN A 197 -3.99 -18.66 5.30
N PHE A 198 -3.69 -17.64 4.50
CA PHE A 198 -3.50 -16.26 4.97
C PHE A 198 -4.69 -15.76 5.82
N LYS A 199 -5.92 -15.98 5.33
CA LYS A 199 -7.14 -15.60 6.07
C LYS A 199 -7.28 -16.35 7.39
N ARG A 200 -6.89 -17.63 7.46
CA ARG A 200 -6.89 -18.42 8.72
C ARG A 200 -5.86 -17.89 9.71
N ASP A 201 -4.67 -17.56 9.23
CA ASP A 201 -3.58 -17.04 10.06
C ASP A 201 -3.98 -15.69 10.67
N LEU A 202 -4.54 -14.77 9.89
CA LEU A 202 -5.06 -13.51 10.40
C LEU A 202 -6.15 -13.72 11.47
N LYS A 203 -7.10 -14.63 11.24
CA LYS A 203 -8.14 -14.95 12.23
C LYS A 203 -7.56 -15.50 13.53
N SER A 204 -6.52 -16.36 13.45
CA SER A 204 -5.86 -16.90 14.62
C SER A 204 -5.16 -15.85 15.49
N LEU A 205 -4.82 -14.71 14.89
CA LEU A 205 -4.21 -13.56 15.55
C LEU A 205 -5.22 -12.55 16.13
N GLY A 206 -6.53 -12.79 15.96
CA GLY A 206 -7.57 -11.93 16.50
C GLY A 206 -8.12 -10.89 15.50
N PHE A 207 -7.78 -11.01 14.21
CA PHE A 207 -8.45 -10.17 13.20
C PHE A 207 -9.86 -10.66 12.88
N VAL A 208 -10.77 -9.71 12.70
CA VAL A 208 -12.04 -9.94 11.99
C VAL A 208 -11.73 -9.84 10.50
N VAL A 209 -11.82 -10.97 9.79
CA VAL A 209 -11.39 -11.07 8.37
C VAL A 209 -12.59 -11.12 7.44
N GLU A 210 -12.60 -10.22 6.46
CA GLU A 210 -13.63 -10.09 5.44
C GLU A 210 -13.08 -10.49 4.07
N SER A 211 -13.88 -11.24 3.30
CA SER A 211 -13.66 -11.46 1.86
C SER A 211 -14.49 -10.45 1.09
N LEU A 212 -13.85 -9.56 0.38
CA LEU A 212 -14.49 -8.53 -0.43
C LEU A 212 -14.34 -8.87 -1.91
N PRO A 213 -15.20 -8.34 -2.80
CA PRO A 213 -15.00 -8.46 -4.23
C PRO A 213 -13.61 -7.97 -4.62
N GLY A 214 -12.89 -8.74 -5.45
CA GLY A 214 -11.55 -8.38 -5.89
C GLY A 214 -11.56 -7.34 -7.01
N PRO A 215 -10.39 -6.75 -7.31
CA PRO A 215 -10.20 -5.90 -8.48
C PRO A 215 -10.35 -6.72 -9.77
N PRO A 216 -10.43 -6.08 -10.94
CA PRO A 216 -10.51 -6.78 -12.23
C PRO A 216 -9.45 -7.89 -12.36
N GLY A 217 -9.90 -9.07 -12.79
CA GLY A 217 -9.07 -10.26 -12.90
C GLY A 217 -8.90 -11.07 -11.62
N LYS A 218 -9.37 -10.58 -10.48
CA LYS A 218 -9.36 -11.30 -9.19
C LYS A 218 -10.78 -11.44 -8.63
N ARG A 219 -11.12 -12.64 -8.17
CA ARG A 219 -12.47 -12.90 -7.59
C ARG A 219 -12.67 -12.19 -6.26
N GLU A 220 -11.65 -12.19 -5.41
CA GLU A 220 -11.72 -11.68 -4.04
C GLU A 220 -10.45 -10.93 -3.67
N MET A 221 -10.57 -10.07 -2.67
CA MET A 221 -9.50 -9.46 -1.90
C MET A 221 -9.77 -9.66 -0.40
N THR A 222 -8.82 -9.30 0.45
CA THR A 222 -8.97 -9.41 1.91
C THR A 222 -8.87 -8.05 2.57
N ARG A 223 -9.83 -7.77 3.47
CA ARG A 223 -9.73 -6.77 4.52
C ARG A 223 -9.76 -7.45 5.88
N ALA A 224 -8.94 -7.01 6.80
CA ALA A 224 -8.89 -7.53 8.15
C ALA A 224 -8.87 -6.37 9.15
N VAL A 225 -9.74 -6.42 10.16
CA VAL A 225 -9.86 -5.40 11.21
C VAL A 225 -9.36 -6.00 12.52
N LYS A 226 -8.46 -5.29 13.20
CA LYS A 226 -7.98 -5.69 14.51
C LYS A 226 -9.09 -5.47 15.54
N ALA A 227 -9.51 -6.55 16.21
CA ALA A 227 -10.50 -6.51 17.30
C ALA A 227 -9.97 -5.84 18.57
#